data_8a4448969223705dd4b92219a9cd6036
#
_entry.id   8a4448969223705dd4b92219a9cd6036
#
_cell.length_a   1.000
_cell.length_b   1.000
_cell.length_c   1.000
_cell.angle_alpha   90.00
_cell.angle_beta   90.00
_cell.angle_gamma   90.00
#
_symmetry.space_group_name_H-M   'P 1'
#
loop_
_entity.id
_entity.type
_entity.pdbx_description
1 polymer ?
#
loop_
_entity_poly.entity_id
_entity_poly.type
_entity_poly.pdbx_seq_one_letter_code
_entity_poly.pdbx_strand_id
1 'polypeptide(L)'
;MEQLIKTTTAYKIFCGDIRSGKVSHAYMLRFEDAKNMRAVLKLFALEFFKTGEGQPLGHRILSESYPDFRLYPQEGKKFNADAAAEIVEDSAMRPVEGSKKLFAISGFEQASALVQNKLLKTLEEPPEGVHFILGACSLAPVLDTVKSRVKILEIPPFSCGQILAALERNGKSPLNSAAAESANGILGVAENMVAGGWFQQLKDAAAEICAVSDAGEIGAIAVKHGDIKYKEELLAEMQRLYFTALTDGGGAAGKLSKPALVYALEKLNEAAAQLKLNAYFQALLYEFMLDVVNFSHRTEE
;
A
#
# COMPACT_ATOMS: atom_id res chain seq x y z
N MET A 1 10.11 -8.41 4.54
CA MET A 1 8.94 -8.73 3.73
C MET A 1 8.63 -10.23 3.71
N GLU A 2 9.48 -11.07 3.13
CA GLU A 2 9.23 -12.51 2.93
C GLU A 2 8.71 -13.25 4.16
N GLN A 3 9.37 -13.07 5.31
CA GLN A 3 8.93 -13.71 6.56
C GLN A 3 7.54 -13.25 7.01
N LEU A 4 7.16 -12.00 6.80
CA LEU A 4 5.82 -11.51 7.12
C LEU A 4 4.76 -12.22 6.26
N ILE A 5 4.99 -12.27 4.95
CA ILE A 5 4.06 -12.93 4.02
C ILE A 5 3.90 -14.43 4.37
N LYS A 6 4.99 -15.12 4.66
CA LYS A 6 4.95 -16.56 5.03
C LYS A 6 4.14 -16.86 6.28
N THR A 7 3.95 -15.89 7.18
CA THR A 7 3.10 -16.06 8.37
C THR A 7 1.60 -15.89 8.07
N THR A 8 1.23 -15.27 6.95
CA THR A 8 -0.16 -14.95 6.61
C THR A 8 -1.00 -16.20 6.31
N THR A 9 -2.30 -16.12 6.59
CA THR A 9 -3.26 -17.16 6.25
C THR A 9 -3.33 -17.37 4.74
N ALA A 10 -3.27 -16.30 3.95
CA ALA A 10 -3.25 -16.34 2.48
C ALA A 10 -2.13 -17.25 1.96
N TYR A 11 -0.89 -17.03 2.43
CA TYR A 11 0.26 -17.84 2.02
C TYR A 11 0.12 -19.30 2.46
N LYS A 12 -0.33 -19.55 3.70
CA LYS A 12 -0.54 -20.91 4.23
C LYS A 12 -1.61 -21.67 3.43
N ILE A 13 -2.70 -21.03 3.04
CA ILE A 13 -3.73 -21.63 2.18
C ILE A 13 -3.10 -22.01 0.82
N PHE A 14 -2.38 -21.07 0.19
CA PHE A 14 -1.74 -21.33 -1.10
C PHE A 14 -0.75 -22.51 -1.03
N CYS A 15 0.12 -22.54 -0.01
CA CYS A 15 1.03 -23.68 0.23
C CYS A 15 0.27 -24.99 0.44
N GLY A 16 -0.86 -24.94 1.14
CA GLY A 16 -1.73 -26.12 1.33
C GLY A 16 -2.30 -26.66 0.03
N ASP A 17 -2.76 -25.76 -0.86
CA ASP A 17 -3.25 -26.12 -2.19
C ASP A 17 -2.13 -26.77 -3.04
N ILE A 18 -0.92 -26.20 -3.01
CA ILE A 18 0.26 -26.73 -3.72
C ILE A 18 0.64 -28.14 -3.22
N ARG A 19 0.65 -28.33 -1.90
CA ARG A 19 1.03 -29.62 -1.28
C ARG A 19 -0.01 -30.71 -1.53
N SER A 20 -1.30 -30.34 -1.48
CA SER A 20 -2.40 -31.28 -1.73
C SER A 20 -2.66 -31.58 -3.21
N GLY A 21 -1.97 -30.89 -4.12
CA GLY A 21 -2.21 -30.99 -5.57
C GLY A 21 -3.53 -30.36 -6.03
N LYS A 22 -4.26 -29.66 -5.16
CA LYS A 22 -5.54 -28.98 -5.45
C LYS A 22 -5.33 -27.51 -5.80
N VAL A 23 -4.40 -27.24 -6.69
CA VAL A 23 -4.04 -25.88 -7.11
C VAL A 23 -5.18 -25.31 -7.94
N SER A 24 -5.69 -24.12 -7.57
CA SER A 24 -6.65 -23.40 -8.41
C SER A 24 -5.98 -22.93 -9.70
N HIS A 25 -6.73 -22.88 -10.77
CA HIS A 25 -6.22 -22.34 -12.05
C HIS A 25 -5.92 -20.83 -11.96
N ALA A 26 -6.63 -20.09 -11.10
CA ALA A 26 -6.38 -18.67 -10.88
C ALA A 26 -6.56 -18.28 -9.41
N TYR A 27 -5.63 -17.46 -8.92
CA TYR A 27 -5.69 -16.82 -7.62
C TYR A 27 -5.71 -15.31 -7.79
N MET A 28 -6.32 -14.61 -6.84
CA MET A 28 -6.22 -13.17 -6.69
C MET A 28 -5.70 -12.85 -5.29
N LEU A 29 -4.56 -12.19 -5.21
CA LEU A 29 -3.99 -11.69 -3.97
C LEU A 29 -4.49 -10.25 -3.74
N ARG A 30 -5.33 -10.04 -2.72
CA ARG A 30 -5.62 -8.70 -2.21
C ARG A 30 -4.53 -8.31 -1.22
N PHE A 31 -3.73 -7.31 -1.58
CA PHE A 31 -2.62 -6.83 -0.75
C PHE A 31 -2.40 -5.33 -1.00
N GLU A 32 -2.63 -4.51 0.02
CA GLU A 32 -2.65 -3.05 -0.11
C GLU A 32 -1.27 -2.41 -0.35
N ASP A 33 -0.19 -3.17 -0.23
CA ASP A 33 1.19 -2.69 -0.45
C ASP A 33 1.61 -2.79 -1.92
N ALA A 34 1.29 -1.75 -2.70
CA ALA A 34 1.64 -1.67 -4.11
C ALA A 34 3.15 -1.78 -4.38
N LYS A 35 3.99 -1.18 -3.51
CA LYS A 35 5.45 -1.21 -3.64
C LYS A 35 5.99 -2.65 -3.59
N ASN A 36 5.44 -3.45 -2.71
CA ASN A 36 5.92 -4.80 -2.46
C ASN A 36 5.13 -5.89 -3.21
N MET A 37 4.07 -5.53 -3.97
CA MET A 37 3.22 -6.49 -4.69
C MET A 37 4.04 -7.42 -5.61
N ARG A 38 4.96 -6.88 -6.42
CA ARG A 38 5.78 -7.72 -7.32
C ARG A 38 6.65 -8.72 -6.57
N ALA A 39 7.25 -8.32 -5.45
CA ALA A 39 8.04 -9.22 -4.61
C ALA A 39 7.18 -10.32 -3.99
N VAL A 40 5.96 -10.01 -3.58
CA VAL A 40 4.99 -10.99 -3.07
C VAL A 40 4.58 -11.97 -4.16
N LEU A 41 4.27 -11.51 -5.37
CA LEU A 41 3.95 -12.38 -6.50
C LEU A 41 5.10 -13.35 -6.84
N LYS A 42 6.34 -12.88 -6.80
CA LYS A 42 7.53 -13.73 -6.98
C LYS A 42 7.67 -14.78 -5.87
N LEU A 43 7.38 -14.40 -4.62
CA LEU A 43 7.39 -15.34 -3.50
C LEU A 43 6.36 -16.46 -3.67
N PHE A 44 5.15 -16.13 -4.13
CA PHE A 44 4.13 -17.12 -4.45
C PHE A 44 4.53 -17.98 -5.66
N ALA A 45 5.23 -17.41 -6.65
CA ALA A 45 5.76 -18.17 -7.78
C ALA A 45 6.84 -19.18 -7.35
N LEU A 46 7.74 -18.82 -6.42
CA LEU A 46 8.71 -19.75 -5.85
C LEU A 46 8.01 -20.97 -5.24
N GLU A 47 6.98 -20.76 -4.44
CA GLU A 47 6.20 -21.85 -3.85
C GLU A 47 5.46 -22.67 -4.90
N PHE A 48 4.86 -22.00 -5.91
CA PHE A 48 4.19 -22.68 -7.03
C PHE A 48 5.09 -23.64 -7.77
N PHE A 49 6.33 -23.26 -8.07
CA PHE A 49 7.34 -24.09 -8.73
C PHE A 49 8.14 -24.98 -7.75
N LYS A 50 7.78 -24.95 -6.46
CA LYS A 50 8.43 -25.76 -5.39
C LYS A 50 9.94 -25.55 -5.35
N THR A 51 10.40 -24.33 -5.44
CA THR A 51 11.82 -23.93 -5.42
C THR A 51 12.09 -22.88 -4.36
N GLY A 52 13.34 -22.80 -3.90
CA GLY A 52 13.80 -21.76 -2.96
C GLY A 52 14.63 -20.69 -3.66
N GLU A 53 14.77 -19.53 -3.01
CA GLU A 53 15.56 -18.39 -3.52
C GLU A 53 17.02 -18.79 -3.86
N GLY A 54 17.65 -19.64 -3.04
CA GLY A 54 19.03 -20.10 -3.25
C GLY A 54 19.20 -21.19 -4.31
N GLN A 55 18.14 -21.64 -4.97
CA GLN A 55 18.20 -22.64 -6.02
C GLN A 55 18.29 -22.00 -7.41
N PRO A 56 18.92 -22.66 -8.41
CA PRO A 56 19.05 -22.11 -9.76
C PRO A 56 17.72 -21.66 -10.39
N LEU A 57 16.66 -22.45 -10.24
CA LEU A 57 15.32 -22.09 -10.71
C LEU A 57 14.76 -20.89 -9.96
N GLY A 58 14.97 -20.81 -8.64
CA GLY A 58 14.54 -19.68 -7.84
C GLY A 58 15.19 -18.38 -8.29
N HIS A 59 16.49 -18.37 -8.57
CA HIS A 59 17.18 -17.20 -9.13
C HIS A 59 16.57 -16.76 -10.46
N ARG A 60 16.21 -17.69 -11.33
CA ARG A 60 15.59 -17.39 -12.64
C ARG A 60 14.19 -16.83 -12.49
N ILE A 61 13.40 -17.28 -11.51
CA ILE A 61 12.09 -16.72 -11.19
C ILE A 61 12.23 -15.31 -10.65
N LEU A 62 13.14 -15.08 -9.70
CA LEU A 62 13.36 -13.75 -9.10
C LEU A 62 13.87 -12.73 -10.13
N SER A 63 14.70 -13.13 -11.07
CA SER A 63 15.19 -12.30 -12.18
C SER A 63 14.26 -12.24 -13.39
N GLU A 64 13.08 -12.89 -13.32
CA GLU A 64 12.10 -12.95 -14.43
C GLU A 64 12.64 -13.56 -15.73
N SER A 65 13.69 -14.39 -15.64
CA SER A 65 14.33 -15.04 -16.79
C SER A 65 13.86 -16.48 -17.03
N TYR A 66 12.97 -17.02 -16.19
CA TYR A 66 12.38 -18.34 -16.38
C TYR A 66 11.23 -18.29 -17.38
N PRO A 67 11.26 -19.04 -18.52
CA PRO A 67 10.29 -18.87 -19.60
C PRO A 67 8.85 -19.27 -19.21
N ASP A 68 8.70 -20.19 -18.24
CA ASP A 68 7.40 -20.64 -17.79
C ASP A 68 6.83 -19.78 -16.62
N PHE A 69 7.51 -18.69 -16.25
CA PHE A 69 7.03 -17.65 -15.34
C PHE A 69 7.05 -16.30 -16.03
N ARG A 70 5.90 -15.67 -16.13
CA ARG A 70 5.75 -14.33 -16.71
C ARG A 70 5.09 -13.39 -15.69
N LEU A 71 5.75 -12.26 -15.40
CA LEU A 71 5.27 -11.23 -14.49
C LEU A 71 4.95 -9.94 -15.25
N TYR A 72 3.68 -9.56 -15.25
CA TYR A 72 3.14 -8.36 -15.90
C TYR A 72 2.71 -7.30 -14.89
N PRO A 73 2.68 -6.03 -15.30
CA PRO A 73 3.37 -5.50 -16.47
C PRO A 73 4.89 -5.54 -16.28
N GLN A 74 5.64 -5.38 -17.35
CA GLN A 74 7.09 -5.14 -17.24
C GLN A 74 7.32 -3.90 -16.37
N GLU A 75 8.45 -3.83 -15.68
CA GLU A 75 8.78 -2.73 -14.79
C GLU A 75 8.68 -1.37 -15.49
N GLY A 76 8.02 -0.41 -14.85
CA GLY A 76 7.76 0.93 -15.41
C GLY A 76 6.62 1.01 -16.42
N LYS A 77 5.96 -0.10 -16.78
CA LYS A 77 4.82 -0.12 -17.69
C LYS A 77 3.49 -0.29 -16.95
N LYS A 78 2.38 0.04 -17.63
CA LYS A 78 1.02 -0.24 -17.17
C LYS A 78 0.50 -1.52 -17.81
N PHE A 79 -0.34 -2.27 -17.10
CA PHE A 79 -1.03 -3.42 -17.67
C PHE A 79 -2.12 -2.94 -18.63
N ASN A 80 -1.90 -3.16 -19.93
CA ASN A 80 -2.73 -2.65 -21.02
C ASN A 80 -3.30 -3.78 -21.89
N ALA A 81 -4.02 -3.40 -22.95
CA ALA A 81 -4.68 -4.35 -23.84
C ALA A 81 -3.69 -5.21 -24.65
N ASP A 82 -2.49 -4.71 -24.91
CA ASP A 82 -1.46 -5.45 -25.65
C ASP A 82 -0.86 -6.53 -24.75
N ALA A 83 -0.55 -6.19 -23.48
CA ALA A 83 -0.07 -7.14 -22.49
C ALA A 83 -1.12 -8.25 -22.22
N ALA A 84 -2.41 -7.91 -22.21
CA ALA A 84 -3.47 -8.91 -22.07
C ALA A 84 -3.57 -9.82 -23.31
N ALA A 85 -3.38 -9.28 -24.52
CA ALA A 85 -3.34 -10.07 -25.75
C ALA A 85 -2.13 -11.03 -25.77
N GLU A 86 -0.95 -10.53 -25.38
CA GLU A 86 0.27 -11.34 -25.26
C GLU A 86 0.06 -12.52 -24.26
N ILE A 87 -0.58 -12.28 -23.12
CA ILE A 87 -0.91 -13.34 -22.16
C ILE A 87 -1.83 -14.39 -22.80
N VAL A 88 -2.87 -13.96 -23.52
CA VAL A 88 -3.81 -14.90 -24.17
C VAL A 88 -3.08 -15.76 -25.20
N GLU A 89 -2.22 -15.18 -26.04
CA GLU A 89 -1.44 -15.91 -27.05
C GLU A 89 -0.41 -16.86 -26.39
N ASP A 90 0.36 -16.36 -25.42
CA ASP A 90 1.38 -17.17 -24.73
C ASP A 90 0.77 -18.29 -23.88
N SER A 91 -0.44 -18.05 -23.32
CA SER A 91 -1.16 -19.10 -22.56
C SER A 91 -1.59 -20.29 -23.42
N ALA A 92 -1.81 -20.09 -24.72
CA ALA A 92 -2.14 -21.16 -25.66
C ALA A 92 -0.92 -22.06 -26.01
N MET A 93 0.30 -21.59 -25.71
CA MET A 93 1.52 -22.34 -25.95
C MET A 93 1.84 -23.24 -24.75
N ARG A 94 2.36 -24.44 -25.05
CA ARG A 94 2.83 -25.36 -23.99
C ARG A 94 3.97 -24.74 -23.18
N PRO A 95 4.14 -25.15 -21.89
CA PRO A 95 5.34 -24.79 -21.13
C PRO A 95 6.62 -25.18 -21.87
N VAL A 96 7.67 -24.37 -21.70
CA VAL A 96 8.93 -24.51 -22.44
C VAL A 96 9.87 -25.53 -21.77
N GLU A 97 10.02 -25.42 -20.44
CA GLU A 97 10.98 -26.24 -19.67
C GLU A 97 10.28 -27.13 -18.64
N GLY A 98 9.12 -26.70 -18.15
CA GLY A 98 8.37 -27.41 -17.10
C GLY A 98 7.11 -28.08 -17.61
N SER A 99 6.27 -28.54 -16.66
CA SER A 99 4.92 -29.04 -16.93
C SER A 99 3.84 -28.01 -16.65
N LYS A 100 4.21 -26.84 -16.14
CA LYS A 100 3.27 -25.76 -15.74
C LYS A 100 3.83 -24.41 -16.14
N LYS A 101 2.92 -23.50 -16.48
CA LYS A 101 3.20 -22.10 -16.78
C LYS A 101 2.42 -21.22 -15.83
N LEU A 102 3.06 -20.18 -15.31
CA LEU A 102 2.45 -19.24 -14.36
C LEU A 102 2.53 -17.81 -14.90
N PHE A 103 1.37 -17.17 -15.04
CA PHE A 103 1.25 -15.75 -15.31
C PHE A 103 0.90 -15.02 -14.02
N ALA A 104 1.77 -14.08 -13.61
CA ALA A 104 1.53 -13.18 -12.50
C ALA A 104 1.25 -11.77 -13.02
N ILE A 105 0.23 -11.09 -12.48
CA ILE A 105 -0.14 -9.73 -12.89
C ILE A 105 -0.18 -8.85 -11.65
N SER A 106 0.68 -7.83 -11.59
CA SER A 106 0.73 -6.85 -10.50
C SER A 106 -0.14 -5.63 -10.82
N GLY A 107 -0.88 -5.11 -9.85
CA GLY A 107 -1.72 -3.93 -10.04
C GLY A 107 -2.92 -4.18 -10.97
N PHE A 108 -3.52 -5.35 -10.87
CA PHE A 108 -4.63 -5.77 -11.74
C PHE A 108 -5.84 -4.84 -11.65
N GLU A 109 -6.06 -4.20 -10.50
CA GLU A 109 -7.11 -3.20 -10.28
C GLU A 109 -6.97 -1.95 -11.14
N GLN A 110 -5.77 -1.70 -11.69
CA GLN A 110 -5.52 -0.56 -12.58
C GLN A 110 -5.93 -0.84 -14.05
N ALA A 111 -6.21 -2.11 -14.35
CA ALA A 111 -6.64 -2.50 -15.69
C ALA A 111 -8.06 -1.99 -15.99
N SER A 112 -8.27 -1.41 -17.16
CA SER A 112 -9.60 -1.03 -17.61
C SER A 112 -10.53 -2.25 -17.74
N ALA A 113 -11.85 -2.04 -17.69
CA ALA A 113 -12.82 -3.11 -17.87
C ALA A 113 -12.60 -3.87 -19.20
N LEU A 114 -12.20 -3.17 -20.26
CA LEU A 114 -11.89 -3.80 -21.54
C LEU A 114 -10.72 -4.78 -21.45
N VAL A 115 -9.66 -4.41 -20.70
CA VAL A 115 -8.47 -5.26 -20.50
C VAL A 115 -8.81 -6.46 -19.64
N GLN A 116 -9.58 -6.26 -18.55
CA GLN A 116 -10.06 -7.35 -17.70
C GLN A 116 -10.91 -8.34 -18.49
N ASN A 117 -11.84 -7.85 -19.32
CA ASN A 117 -12.71 -8.69 -20.15
C ASN A 117 -11.94 -9.55 -21.16
N LYS A 118 -10.80 -9.07 -21.70
CA LYS A 118 -9.96 -9.86 -22.60
C LYS A 118 -9.43 -11.15 -21.96
N LEU A 119 -9.21 -11.16 -20.66
CA LEU A 119 -8.71 -12.32 -19.92
C LEU A 119 -9.78 -13.30 -19.46
N LEU A 120 -11.07 -12.93 -19.49
CA LEU A 120 -12.14 -13.73 -18.90
C LEU A 120 -12.18 -15.16 -19.46
N LYS A 121 -12.11 -15.34 -20.78
CA LYS A 121 -12.14 -16.65 -21.41
C LYS A 121 -10.97 -17.53 -20.94
N THR A 122 -9.77 -16.96 -20.88
CA THR A 122 -8.56 -17.68 -20.44
C THR A 122 -8.58 -17.98 -18.94
N LEU A 123 -9.21 -17.10 -18.13
CA LEU A 123 -9.40 -17.35 -16.70
C LEU A 123 -10.51 -18.38 -16.42
N GLU A 124 -11.49 -18.53 -17.30
CA GLU A 124 -12.57 -19.50 -17.15
C GLU A 124 -12.12 -20.90 -17.54
N GLU A 125 -11.48 -21.03 -18.70
CA GLU A 125 -11.01 -22.29 -19.26
C GLU A 125 -9.52 -22.20 -19.65
N PRO A 126 -8.61 -22.12 -18.66
CA PRO A 126 -7.19 -22.05 -18.99
C PRO A 126 -6.71 -23.35 -19.63
N PRO A 127 -5.77 -23.30 -20.58
CA PRO A 127 -5.12 -24.49 -21.11
C PRO A 127 -4.47 -25.32 -20.02
N GLU A 128 -4.29 -26.60 -20.25
CA GLU A 128 -3.71 -27.53 -19.28
C GLU A 128 -2.31 -27.07 -18.83
N GLY A 129 -2.10 -27.03 -17.52
CA GLY A 129 -0.84 -26.60 -16.90
C GLY A 129 -0.67 -25.08 -16.79
N VAL A 130 -1.62 -24.26 -17.28
CA VAL A 130 -1.58 -22.81 -17.19
C VAL A 130 -2.27 -22.32 -15.93
N HIS A 131 -1.60 -21.44 -15.19
CA HIS A 131 -2.10 -20.86 -13.95
C HIS A 131 -1.91 -19.35 -13.91
N PHE A 132 -2.72 -18.68 -13.09
CA PHE A 132 -2.70 -17.22 -12.92
C PHE A 132 -2.60 -16.84 -11.45
N ILE A 133 -1.83 -15.78 -11.16
CA ILE A 133 -1.86 -15.08 -9.87
C ILE A 133 -2.03 -13.59 -10.15
N LEU A 134 -3.19 -13.04 -9.82
CA LEU A 134 -3.51 -11.62 -9.99
C LEU A 134 -3.27 -10.90 -8.67
N GLY A 135 -2.43 -9.87 -8.65
CA GLY A 135 -2.20 -9.01 -7.49
C GLY A 135 -2.99 -7.72 -7.61
N ALA A 136 -3.80 -7.40 -6.60
CA ALA A 136 -4.60 -6.18 -6.55
C ALA A 136 -4.53 -5.52 -5.17
N CYS A 137 -4.35 -4.20 -5.13
CA CYS A 137 -4.39 -3.43 -3.87
C CYS A 137 -5.83 -3.25 -3.37
N SER A 138 -6.80 -3.19 -4.28
CA SER A 138 -8.22 -3.08 -3.98
C SER A 138 -9.04 -3.96 -4.94
N LEU A 139 -10.08 -4.59 -4.41
CA LEU A 139 -11.02 -5.38 -5.23
C LEU A 139 -12.15 -4.54 -5.85
N ALA A 140 -12.32 -3.27 -5.43
CA ALA A 140 -13.41 -2.42 -5.92
C ALA A 140 -13.38 -2.18 -7.44
N PRO A 141 -12.21 -1.91 -8.08
CA PRO A 141 -12.16 -1.74 -9.54
C PRO A 141 -12.15 -3.05 -10.33
N VAL A 142 -12.05 -4.21 -9.65
CA VAL A 142 -12.03 -5.52 -10.31
C VAL A 142 -13.44 -5.95 -10.62
N LEU A 143 -13.69 -6.38 -11.86
CA LEU A 143 -14.99 -6.85 -12.32
C LEU A 143 -15.46 -8.08 -11.54
N ASP A 144 -16.74 -8.15 -11.23
CA ASP A 144 -17.35 -9.31 -10.55
C ASP A 144 -17.20 -10.59 -11.37
N THR A 145 -17.22 -10.47 -12.69
CA THR A 145 -16.94 -11.58 -13.62
C THR A 145 -15.53 -12.16 -13.47
N VAL A 146 -14.53 -11.36 -13.13
CA VAL A 146 -13.18 -11.84 -12.78
C VAL A 146 -13.18 -12.45 -11.39
N LYS A 147 -13.75 -11.74 -10.39
CA LYS A 147 -13.80 -12.21 -8.99
C LYS A 147 -14.45 -13.58 -8.83
N SER A 148 -15.47 -13.89 -9.65
CA SER A 148 -16.16 -15.18 -9.61
C SER A 148 -15.34 -16.36 -10.17
N ARG A 149 -14.23 -16.09 -10.88
CA ARG A 149 -13.37 -17.09 -11.55
C ARG A 149 -12.01 -17.30 -10.89
N VAL A 150 -11.74 -16.57 -9.82
CA VAL A 150 -10.46 -16.62 -9.11
C VAL A 150 -10.65 -16.98 -7.63
N LYS A 151 -9.70 -17.68 -7.05
CA LYS A 151 -9.67 -17.90 -5.60
C LYS A 151 -9.01 -16.68 -4.94
N ILE A 152 -9.82 -15.89 -4.21
CA ILE A 152 -9.32 -14.69 -3.55
C ILE A 152 -8.59 -15.08 -2.26
N LEU A 153 -7.38 -14.58 -2.10
CA LEU A 153 -6.53 -14.70 -0.91
C LEU A 153 -6.21 -13.29 -0.40
N GLU A 154 -6.62 -13.00 0.82
CA GLU A 154 -6.39 -11.69 1.42
C GLU A 154 -5.16 -11.70 2.35
N ILE A 155 -4.27 -10.74 2.11
CA ILE A 155 -3.14 -10.43 2.98
C ILE A 155 -3.52 -9.15 3.73
N PRO A 156 -3.88 -9.26 5.02
CA PRO A 156 -4.30 -8.10 5.80
C PRO A 156 -3.13 -7.16 6.09
N PRO A 157 -3.40 -5.90 6.45
CA PRO A 157 -2.38 -5.00 6.97
C PRO A 157 -1.64 -5.62 8.16
N PHE A 158 -0.34 -5.34 8.25
CA PHE A 158 0.51 -5.86 9.33
C PHE A 158 0.37 -5.01 10.60
N SER A 159 0.60 -5.60 11.75
CA SER A 159 0.66 -4.83 12.99
C SER A 159 1.90 -3.92 13.03
N CYS A 160 1.83 -2.84 13.80
CA CYS A 160 2.97 -1.93 14.01
C CYS A 160 4.24 -2.69 14.44
N GLY A 161 4.13 -3.63 15.38
CA GLY A 161 5.26 -4.46 15.82
C GLY A 161 5.86 -5.34 14.72
N GLN A 162 5.02 -5.86 13.81
CA GLN A 162 5.50 -6.63 12.66
C GLN A 162 6.25 -5.75 11.65
N ILE A 163 5.75 -4.55 11.38
CA ILE A 163 6.43 -3.57 10.50
C ILE A 163 7.74 -3.13 11.12
N LEU A 164 7.74 -2.76 12.41
CA LEU A 164 8.95 -2.36 13.12
C LEU A 164 10.03 -3.43 13.05
N ALA A 165 9.68 -4.68 13.35
CA ALA A 165 10.62 -5.79 13.26
C ALA A 165 11.14 -6.04 11.83
N ALA A 166 10.33 -5.74 10.81
CA ALA A 166 10.76 -5.85 9.41
C ALA A 166 11.72 -4.71 9.02
N LEU A 167 11.44 -3.48 9.45
CA LEU A 167 12.33 -2.32 9.23
C LEU A 167 13.68 -2.49 9.92
N GLU A 168 13.70 -2.96 11.16
CA GLU A 168 14.93 -3.17 11.94
C GLU A 168 15.88 -4.23 11.33
N ARG A 169 15.33 -5.21 10.61
CA ARG A 169 16.14 -6.18 9.86
C ARG A 169 16.87 -5.55 8.67
N ASN A 170 16.28 -4.52 8.06
CA ASN A 170 16.87 -3.79 6.94
C ASN A 170 17.86 -2.70 7.40
N GLY A 171 17.80 -2.31 8.68
CA GLY A 171 18.66 -1.33 9.30
C GLY A 171 18.00 -0.63 10.48
N LYS A 172 18.82 -0.19 11.45
CA LYS A 172 18.31 0.61 12.58
C LYS A 172 18.27 2.08 12.19
N SER A 173 17.09 2.67 12.23
CA SER A 173 16.84 4.08 12.07
C SER A 173 16.02 4.61 13.24
N PRO A 174 16.30 5.83 13.76
CA PRO A 174 15.44 6.44 14.78
C PRO A 174 14.00 6.68 14.30
N LEU A 175 13.77 6.65 12.98
CA LEU A 175 12.46 6.82 12.37
C LEU A 175 11.65 5.51 12.27
N ASN A 176 12.25 4.34 12.53
CA ASN A 176 11.58 3.05 12.32
C ASN A 176 10.27 2.92 13.12
N SER A 177 10.27 3.32 14.40
CA SER A 177 9.05 3.26 15.24
C SER A 177 7.96 4.18 14.72
N ALA A 178 8.29 5.44 14.46
CA ALA A 178 7.34 6.42 13.95
C ALA A 178 6.79 6.02 12.56
N ALA A 179 7.66 5.50 11.67
CA ALA A 179 7.23 5.01 10.37
C ALA A 179 6.31 3.79 10.48
N ALA A 180 6.59 2.87 11.40
CA ALA A 180 5.74 1.70 11.64
C ALA A 180 4.35 2.08 12.18
N GLU A 181 4.27 3.10 13.03
CA GLU A 181 3.01 3.64 13.56
C GLU A 181 2.19 4.35 12.49
N SER A 182 2.85 5.16 11.65
CA SER A 182 2.19 6.01 10.64
C SER A 182 1.85 5.26 9.34
N ALA A 183 2.38 4.07 9.12
CA ALA A 183 2.22 3.34 7.86
C ALA A 183 0.89 2.59 7.70
N ASN A 184 -0.02 2.66 8.67
CA ASN A 184 -1.33 1.99 8.64
C ASN A 184 -1.27 0.49 8.27
N GLY A 185 -0.21 -0.20 8.70
CA GLY A 185 -0.04 -1.62 8.41
C GLY A 185 0.57 -1.95 7.05
N ILE A 186 1.03 -0.95 6.28
CA ILE A 186 1.59 -1.12 4.93
C ILE A 186 3.11 -0.97 4.99
N LEU A 187 3.86 -2.08 4.88
CA LEU A 187 5.32 -2.08 5.02
C LEU A 187 6.01 -1.19 3.98
N GLY A 188 5.57 -1.20 2.72
CA GLY A 188 6.16 -0.38 1.67
C GLY A 188 6.03 1.12 1.92
N VAL A 189 4.96 1.56 2.60
CA VAL A 189 4.80 2.94 3.06
C VAL A 189 5.84 3.26 4.15
N ALA A 190 5.98 2.40 5.17
CA ALA A 190 6.98 2.56 6.22
C ALA A 190 8.41 2.59 5.68
N GLU A 191 8.74 1.70 4.75
CA GLU A 191 10.05 1.68 4.08
C GLU A 191 10.35 2.98 3.34
N ASN A 192 9.36 3.56 2.64
CA ASN A 192 9.51 4.83 1.94
C ASN A 192 9.71 6.00 2.92
N MET A 193 9.01 5.99 4.07
CA MET A 193 9.17 6.98 5.13
C MET A 193 10.60 6.97 5.68
N VAL A 194 11.17 5.79 5.93
CA VAL A 194 12.53 5.65 6.45
C VAL A 194 13.60 6.01 5.41
N ALA A 195 13.41 5.58 4.16
CA ALA A 195 14.42 5.75 3.10
C ALA A 195 14.51 7.20 2.57
N GLY A 196 13.42 7.95 2.61
CA GLY A 196 13.30 9.21 1.85
C GLY A 196 13.82 10.45 2.55
N GLY A 197 14.14 10.43 3.84
CA GLY A 197 14.51 11.62 4.64
C GLY A 197 13.41 12.68 4.77
N TRP A 198 12.41 12.65 3.90
CA TRP A 198 11.27 13.57 3.85
C TRP A 198 10.33 13.41 5.05
N PHE A 199 10.25 12.20 5.61
CA PHE A 199 9.34 11.90 6.71
C PHE A 199 9.71 12.65 8.00
N GLN A 200 11.01 12.86 8.26
CA GLN A 200 11.43 13.70 9.38
C GLN A 200 10.98 15.15 9.18
N GLN A 201 11.18 15.70 7.99
CA GLN A 201 10.72 17.07 7.66
C GLN A 201 9.20 17.21 7.79
N LEU A 202 8.45 16.18 7.37
CA LEU A 202 7.00 16.14 7.51
C LEU A 202 6.57 16.11 8.98
N LYS A 203 7.25 15.33 9.83
CA LYS A 203 6.97 15.29 11.27
C LYS A 203 7.26 16.64 11.93
N ASP A 204 8.38 17.28 11.56
CA ASP A 204 8.74 18.60 12.08
C ASP A 204 7.69 19.65 11.65
N ALA A 205 7.25 19.60 10.39
CA ALA A 205 6.18 20.46 9.87
C ALA A 205 4.83 20.24 10.61
N ALA A 206 4.43 18.98 10.79
CA ALA A 206 3.21 18.64 11.53
C ALA A 206 3.27 19.15 12.98
N ALA A 207 4.40 18.95 13.65
CA ALA A 207 4.59 19.42 15.02
C ALA A 207 4.54 20.95 15.12
N GLU A 208 5.16 21.66 14.18
CA GLU A 208 5.12 23.14 14.11
C GLU A 208 3.69 23.64 13.87
N ILE A 209 2.95 23.07 12.93
CA ILE A 209 1.55 23.44 12.65
C ILE A 209 0.64 23.16 13.85
N CYS A 210 0.77 22.00 14.48
CA CYS A 210 -0.07 21.62 15.63
C CYS A 210 0.25 22.41 16.90
N ALA A 211 1.44 23.04 16.99
CA ALA A 211 1.86 23.85 18.13
C ALA A 211 1.42 25.31 18.04
N VAL A 212 0.85 25.75 16.91
CA VAL A 212 0.40 27.14 16.69
C VAL A 212 -0.69 27.51 17.69
N SER A 213 -0.46 28.59 18.41
CA SER A 213 -1.39 29.15 19.39
C SER A 213 -1.66 30.66 19.20
N ASP A 214 -0.90 31.32 18.34
CA ASP A 214 -1.04 32.75 18.01
C ASP A 214 -1.48 32.92 16.56
N ALA A 215 -2.56 33.70 16.38
CA ALA A 215 -3.07 34.02 15.06
C ALA A 215 -2.07 34.79 14.18
N GLY A 216 -1.14 35.53 14.79
CA GLY A 216 -0.09 36.28 14.08
C GLY A 216 0.92 35.37 13.33
N GLU A 217 1.11 34.14 13.78
CA GLU A 217 2.07 33.18 13.17
C GLU A 217 1.48 32.36 12.02
N ILE A 218 0.15 32.26 11.95
CA ILE A 218 -0.56 31.36 11.02
C ILE A 218 -0.15 31.61 9.56
N GLY A 219 -0.10 32.86 9.15
CA GLY A 219 0.24 33.23 7.77
C GLY A 219 1.64 32.76 7.35
N ALA A 220 2.63 32.95 8.22
CA ALA A 220 4.00 32.56 7.95
C ALA A 220 4.15 31.00 7.88
N ILE A 221 3.48 30.28 8.77
CA ILE A 221 3.50 28.82 8.83
C ILE A 221 2.76 28.21 7.64
N ALA A 222 1.61 28.77 7.26
CA ALA A 222 0.86 28.34 6.07
C ALA A 222 1.68 28.51 4.78
N VAL A 223 2.40 29.63 4.64
CA VAL A 223 3.31 29.86 3.49
C VAL A 223 4.48 28.87 3.52
N LYS A 224 5.10 28.67 4.69
CA LYS A 224 6.26 27.76 4.85
C LYS A 224 5.94 26.32 4.46
N HIS A 225 4.76 25.83 4.79
CA HIS A 225 4.38 24.42 4.59
C HIS A 225 3.35 24.18 3.49
N GLY A 226 2.84 25.26 2.84
CA GLY A 226 1.79 25.16 1.82
C GLY A 226 2.17 24.39 0.55
N ASP A 227 3.45 24.37 0.21
CA ASP A 227 3.99 23.70 -1.00
C ASP A 227 4.56 22.30 -0.72
N ILE A 228 4.32 21.74 0.47
CA ILE A 228 4.80 20.41 0.82
C ILE A 228 4.27 19.35 -0.16
N LYS A 229 5.14 18.45 -0.62
CA LYS A 229 4.79 17.42 -1.62
C LYS A 229 3.83 16.37 -1.07
N TYR A 230 3.97 16.00 0.20
CA TYR A 230 3.24 14.90 0.86
C TYR A 230 2.12 15.44 1.74
N LYS A 231 1.09 16.02 1.08
CA LYS A 231 0.01 16.76 1.76
C LYS A 231 -0.92 15.85 2.56
N GLU A 232 -1.27 14.70 2.00
CA GLU A 232 -2.15 13.72 2.67
C GLU A 232 -1.45 13.12 3.89
N GLU A 233 -0.16 12.78 3.77
CA GLU A 233 0.66 12.26 4.85
C GLU A 233 0.87 13.30 5.96
N LEU A 234 0.97 14.58 5.60
CA LEU A 234 1.05 15.67 6.59
C LEU A 234 -0.24 15.77 7.41
N LEU A 235 -1.41 15.76 6.76
CA LEU A 235 -2.69 15.77 7.46
C LEU A 235 -2.86 14.53 8.36
N ALA A 236 -2.44 13.35 7.88
CA ALA A 236 -2.49 12.12 8.66
C ALA A 236 -1.57 12.19 9.90
N GLU A 237 -0.36 12.76 9.78
CA GLU A 237 0.54 12.94 10.92
C GLU A 237 -0.01 13.97 11.92
N MET A 238 -0.63 15.05 11.45
CA MET A 238 -1.33 16.03 12.30
C MET A 238 -2.48 15.36 13.08
N GLN A 239 -3.30 14.52 12.40
CA GLN A 239 -4.36 13.75 13.06
C GLN A 239 -3.79 12.86 14.16
N ARG A 240 -2.67 12.17 13.90
CA ARG A 240 -2.00 11.34 14.88
C ARG A 240 -1.53 12.16 16.10
N LEU A 241 -0.96 13.34 15.88
CA LEU A 241 -0.50 14.22 16.96
C LEU A 241 -1.66 14.71 17.84
N TYR A 242 -2.78 15.15 17.24
CA TYR A 242 -3.96 15.56 17.99
C TYR A 242 -4.62 14.41 18.74
N PHE A 243 -4.68 13.22 18.12
CA PHE A 243 -5.20 12.03 18.78
C PHE A 243 -4.34 11.61 19.98
N THR A 244 -3.01 11.62 19.83
CA THR A 244 -2.07 11.34 20.93
C THR A 244 -2.22 12.36 22.07
N ALA A 245 -2.36 13.65 21.73
CA ALA A 245 -2.59 14.69 22.74
C ALA A 245 -3.92 14.50 23.48
N LEU A 246 -4.97 14.02 22.79
CA LEU A 246 -6.26 13.73 23.38
C LEU A 246 -6.23 12.52 24.36
N THR A 247 -5.44 11.48 24.04
CA THR A 247 -5.34 10.25 24.84
C THR A 247 -4.32 10.35 25.96
N ASP A 248 -3.13 10.85 25.66
CA ASP A 248 -1.95 10.80 26.54
C ASP A 248 -1.65 12.16 27.20
N GLY A 249 -2.31 13.23 26.75
CA GLY A 249 -2.18 14.58 27.33
C GLY A 249 -0.84 15.28 27.05
N GLY A 250 -0.06 14.80 26.06
CA GLY A 250 1.27 15.33 25.74
C GLY A 250 1.47 15.66 24.25
N GLY A 251 2.71 16.08 23.91
CA GLY A 251 3.12 16.36 22.53
C GLY A 251 2.90 17.79 22.06
N ALA A 252 3.09 18.03 20.75
CA ALA A 252 3.03 19.36 20.13
C ALA A 252 1.67 20.07 20.32
N ALA A 253 0.59 19.30 20.32
CA ALA A 253 -0.78 19.80 20.51
C ALA A 253 -1.27 19.74 21.98
N GLY A 254 -0.42 19.31 22.91
CA GLY A 254 -0.82 19.04 24.32
C GLY A 254 -1.20 20.29 25.15
N LYS A 255 -1.07 21.48 24.57
CA LYS A 255 -1.52 22.73 25.19
C LYS A 255 -3.02 22.99 24.98
N LEU A 256 -3.65 22.34 24.01
CA LEU A 256 -5.05 22.52 23.69
C LEU A 256 -5.97 21.79 24.68
N SER A 257 -7.12 22.39 24.97
CA SER A 257 -8.17 21.74 25.77
C SER A 257 -8.76 20.52 25.01
N LYS A 258 -9.31 19.55 25.75
CA LYS A 258 -9.94 18.37 25.11
C LYS A 258 -11.00 18.73 24.06
N PRO A 259 -11.92 19.71 24.30
CA PRO A 259 -12.85 20.18 23.26
C PRO A 259 -12.14 20.72 22.02
N ALA A 260 -11.04 21.49 22.18
CA ALA A 260 -10.27 22.03 21.06
C ALA A 260 -9.55 20.94 20.27
N LEU A 261 -9.05 19.88 20.92
CA LEU A 261 -8.46 18.71 20.25
C LEU A 261 -9.49 17.95 19.40
N VAL A 262 -10.70 17.74 19.92
CA VAL A 262 -11.80 17.12 19.16
C VAL A 262 -12.17 17.96 17.95
N TYR A 263 -12.34 19.27 18.15
CA TYR A 263 -12.63 20.22 17.07
C TYR A 263 -11.54 20.22 15.99
N ALA A 264 -10.26 20.18 16.38
CA ALA A 264 -9.15 20.09 15.43
C ALA A 264 -9.20 18.81 14.59
N LEU A 265 -9.54 17.66 15.20
CA LEU A 265 -9.71 16.39 14.48
C LEU A 265 -10.86 16.44 13.46
N GLU A 266 -11.98 17.05 13.81
CA GLU A 266 -13.12 17.26 12.89
C GLU A 266 -12.70 18.15 11.70
N LYS A 267 -12.02 19.27 11.97
CA LYS A 267 -11.52 20.19 10.92
C LYS A 267 -10.47 19.57 10.03
N LEU A 268 -9.61 18.70 10.54
CA LEU A 268 -8.67 17.92 9.71
C LEU A 268 -9.39 16.97 8.77
N ASN A 269 -10.46 16.31 9.18
CA ASN A 269 -11.25 15.46 8.31
C ASN A 269 -11.91 16.27 7.18
N GLU A 270 -12.41 17.47 7.47
CA GLU A 270 -12.95 18.39 6.47
C GLU A 270 -11.86 18.82 5.47
N ALA A 271 -10.67 19.21 5.97
CA ALA A 271 -9.52 19.59 5.14
C ALA A 271 -9.06 18.44 4.24
N ALA A 272 -9.00 17.20 4.75
CA ALA A 272 -8.67 16.03 3.97
C ALA A 272 -9.69 15.74 2.85
N ALA A 273 -10.97 15.95 3.11
CA ALA A 273 -12.02 15.83 2.10
C ALA A 273 -11.89 16.89 1.00
N GLN A 274 -11.63 18.14 1.37
CA GLN A 274 -11.44 19.25 0.43
C GLN A 274 -10.16 19.08 -0.41
N LEU A 275 -9.08 18.55 0.16
CA LEU A 275 -7.85 18.25 -0.57
C LEU A 275 -8.08 17.25 -1.72
N LYS A 276 -8.95 16.26 -1.52
CA LYS A 276 -9.35 15.30 -2.57
C LYS A 276 -10.13 15.96 -3.72
N LEU A 277 -10.73 17.13 -3.47
CA LEU A 277 -11.41 17.96 -4.46
C LEU A 277 -10.48 19.00 -5.10
N ASN A 278 -9.14 18.84 -4.96
CA ASN A 278 -8.11 19.73 -5.48
C ASN A 278 -8.14 21.16 -4.91
N ALA A 279 -8.58 21.34 -3.65
CA ALA A 279 -8.50 22.63 -2.98
C ALA A 279 -7.02 23.06 -2.79
N TYR A 280 -6.80 24.38 -2.77
CA TYR A 280 -5.48 24.97 -2.59
C TYR A 280 -4.95 24.73 -1.18
N PHE A 281 -3.92 23.91 -1.03
CA PHE A 281 -3.48 23.36 0.24
C PHE A 281 -3.03 24.42 1.26
N GLN A 282 -2.30 25.45 0.81
CA GLN A 282 -1.88 26.54 1.69
C GLN A 282 -3.07 27.27 2.32
N ALA A 283 -4.15 27.48 1.56
CA ALA A 283 -5.38 28.10 2.09
C ALA A 283 -6.07 27.17 3.09
N LEU A 284 -6.12 25.86 2.82
CA LEU A 284 -6.64 24.86 3.76
C LEU A 284 -5.90 24.86 5.08
N LEU A 285 -4.56 24.90 5.03
CA LEU A 285 -3.74 24.98 6.25
C LEU A 285 -3.99 26.26 7.04
N TYR A 286 -4.09 27.39 6.34
CA TYR A 286 -4.37 28.68 6.96
C TYR A 286 -5.73 28.66 7.67
N GLU A 287 -6.80 28.25 6.96
CA GLU A 287 -8.15 28.15 7.48
C GLU A 287 -8.22 27.20 8.68
N PHE A 288 -7.64 26.03 8.55
CA PHE A 288 -7.55 25.03 9.62
C PHE A 288 -6.91 25.61 10.91
N MET A 289 -5.72 26.21 10.79
CA MET A 289 -5.03 26.78 11.95
C MET A 289 -5.83 27.93 12.57
N LEU A 290 -6.43 28.78 11.75
CA LEU A 290 -7.24 29.91 12.21
C LEU A 290 -8.48 29.43 12.99
N ASP A 291 -9.16 28.40 12.48
CA ASP A 291 -10.33 27.81 13.13
C ASP A 291 -9.97 27.22 14.50
N VAL A 292 -8.88 26.45 14.56
CA VAL A 292 -8.43 25.81 15.81
C VAL A 292 -7.99 26.83 16.86
N VAL A 293 -7.23 27.84 16.47
CA VAL A 293 -6.77 28.93 17.38
C VAL A 293 -7.97 29.71 17.91
N ASN A 294 -8.90 30.14 17.04
CA ASN A 294 -10.08 30.86 17.43
C ASN A 294 -10.99 30.05 18.37
N PHE A 295 -11.13 28.73 18.12
CA PHE A 295 -11.92 27.87 18.99
C PHE A 295 -11.27 27.68 20.36
N SER A 296 -9.95 27.52 20.40
CA SER A 296 -9.19 27.39 21.65
C SER A 296 -9.37 28.61 22.55
N HIS A 297 -9.21 29.81 21.99
CA HIS A 297 -9.41 31.06 22.76
C HIS A 297 -10.84 31.23 23.34
N ARG A 298 -11.85 30.73 22.62
CA ARG A 298 -13.26 30.79 23.11
C ARG A 298 -13.55 29.78 24.23
N THR A 299 -12.77 28.76 24.36
CA THR A 299 -12.95 27.69 25.38
C THR A 299 -12.14 27.96 26.64
N GLU A 300 -11.23 28.93 26.64
CA GLU A 300 -10.44 29.37 27.79
C GLU A 300 -11.07 30.60 28.51
N GLU A 301 -12.03 31.31 27.89
CA GLU A 301 -12.88 32.32 28.53
C GLU A 301 -14.10 31.68 29.20
#